data_bb9511f2c6edde5181a6c616c51e89d4
#
_entry.id   bb9511f2c6edde5181a6c616c51e89d4
#
_cell.length_a   1.000
_cell.length_b   1.000
_cell.length_c   1.000
_cell.angle_alpha   90.00
_cell.angle_beta   90.00
_cell.angle_gamma   90.00
#
_symmetry.space_group_name_H-M   'P 1'
#
loop_
_entity.id
_entity.type
_entity.pdbx_description
1 polymer ?
#
loop_
_entity_poly.entity_id
_entity_poly.type
_entity_poly.pdbx_seq_one_letter_code
_entity_poly.pdbx_strand_id
1 'polypeptide(L)'
;MKEFIPNKLPIKKDIETKEILRATISAHKTLAELKGIANSLPNQEIVINTLVLQEAKDSSEIENIITTHDEIYRSSISDSFLNNNIKEVQNYKDALYLGFEIIKTKKILTVNHIKEIQATLEQNDAGFRKQSGTVLKNPKTGEIKLIPPQNPKDIEELMSNLVDYINDETLEDFDSLVKMAIIHYQFESIHPFYDGNGRTGRIINILYL
;
A
#
# COMPACT_ATOMS: atom_id res chain seq x y z
N MET A 1 -1.42 13.26 -23.59
CA MET A 1 -0.84 11.95 -23.28
C MET A 1 -1.91 10.91 -23.53
N LYS A 2 -1.55 9.70 -23.98
CA LYS A 2 -2.52 8.60 -24.17
C LYS A 2 -2.75 7.88 -22.85
N GLU A 3 -3.93 7.25 -22.70
CA GLU A 3 -4.23 6.31 -21.62
C GLU A 3 -3.18 5.20 -21.55
N PHE A 4 -2.74 4.86 -20.36
CA PHE A 4 -1.81 3.78 -20.09
C PHE A 4 -2.59 2.62 -19.44
N ILE A 5 -2.64 1.50 -20.13
CA ILE A 5 -3.20 0.26 -19.61
C ILE A 5 -2.02 -0.67 -19.31
N PRO A 6 -1.73 -0.96 -18.03
CA PRO A 6 -0.63 -1.86 -17.69
C PRO A 6 -0.91 -3.28 -18.20
N ASN A 7 0.15 -4.00 -18.54
CA ASN A 7 0.03 -5.39 -18.93
C ASN A 7 -0.44 -6.23 -17.72
N LYS A 8 -1.17 -7.32 -17.99
CA LYS A 8 -1.48 -8.31 -16.95
C LYS A 8 -0.21 -9.00 -16.47
N LEU A 9 -0.19 -9.31 -15.18
CA LEU A 9 0.87 -10.11 -14.55
C LEU A 9 0.63 -11.60 -14.80
N PRO A 10 1.68 -12.45 -14.81
CA PRO A 10 3.09 -12.12 -14.55
C PRO A 10 3.77 -11.36 -15.70
N ILE A 11 4.86 -10.64 -15.38
CA ILE A 11 5.67 -9.96 -16.39
C ILE A 11 6.46 -11.01 -17.20
N LYS A 12 6.46 -10.86 -18.54
CA LYS A 12 7.16 -11.78 -19.44
C LYS A 12 8.66 -11.48 -19.62
N LYS A 13 9.17 -10.50 -18.87
CA LYS A 13 10.54 -10.02 -19.00
C LYS A 13 11.33 -10.35 -17.73
N ASP A 14 12.50 -10.95 -17.90
CA ASP A 14 13.46 -11.05 -16.81
C ASP A 14 13.92 -9.65 -16.40
N ILE A 15 13.65 -9.32 -15.15
CA ILE A 15 14.01 -8.02 -14.54
C ILE A 15 15.09 -8.16 -13.47
N GLU A 16 15.55 -9.36 -13.12
CA GLU A 16 16.57 -9.61 -12.11
C GLU A 16 17.98 -9.27 -12.61
N THR A 17 18.20 -7.98 -12.84
CA THR A 17 19.53 -7.47 -13.17
C THR A 17 20.48 -7.63 -11.98
N LYS A 18 21.80 -7.58 -12.26
CA LYS A 18 22.83 -7.61 -11.19
C LYS A 18 22.63 -6.50 -10.16
N GLU A 19 22.08 -5.35 -10.55
CA GLU A 19 21.78 -4.22 -9.64
C GLU A 19 20.63 -4.56 -8.71
N ILE A 20 19.55 -5.09 -9.26
CA ILE A 20 18.37 -5.52 -8.49
C ILE A 20 18.78 -6.63 -7.52
N LEU A 21 19.49 -7.67 -7.97
CA LEU A 21 19.95 -8.77 -7.11
C LEU A 21 20.85 -8.27 -5.98
N ARG A 22 21.77 -7.32 -6.23
CA ARG A 22 22.60 -6.73 -5.17
C ARG A 22 21.79 -5.95 -4.16
N ALA A 23 20.82 -5.17 -4.62
CA ALA A 23 19.92 -4.43 -3.75
C ALA A 23 19.07 -5.38 -2.88
N THR A 24 18.55 -6.45 -3.47
CA THR A 24 17.77 -7.49 -2.79
C THR A 24 18.61 -8.20 -1.72
N ILE A 25 19.85 -8.59 -2.02
CA ILE A 25 20.77 -9.20 -1.04
C ILE A 25 21.02 -8.24 0.15
N SER A 26 21.23 -6.96 -0.12
CA SER A 26 21.43 -5.94 0.92
C SER A 26 20.18 -5.79 1.80
N ALA A 27 19.00 -5.75 1.18
CA ALA A 27 17.74 -5.64 1.90
C ALA A 27 17.45 -6.88 2.77
N HIS A 28 17.65 -8.09 2.24
CA HIS A 28 17.49 -9.33 3.02
C HIS A 28 18.45 -9.41 4.20
N LYS A 29 19.70 -8.93 4.04
CA LYS A 29 20.64 -8.85 5.18
C LYS A 29 20.05 -8.00 6.31
N THR A 30 19.54 -6.80 5.99
CA THR A 30 18.96 -5.90 6.98
C THR A 30 17.68 -6.49 7.61
N LEU A 31 16.82 -7.12 6.80
CA LEU A 31 15.62 -7.79 7.31
C LEU A 31 15.97 -8.97 8.26
N ALA A 32 17.01 -9.75 7.95
CA ALA A 32 17.48 -10.82 8.82
C ALA A 32 18.03 -10.28 10.16
N GLU A 33 18.78 -9.18 10.12
CA GLU A 33 19.25 -8.47 11.32
C GLU A 33 18.07 -7.97 12.17
N LEU A 34 17.06 -7.33 11.55
CA LEU A 34 15.84 -6.88 12.21
C LEU A 34 15.09 -8.05 12.85
N LYS A 35 14.89 -9.15 12.13
CA LYS A 35 14.23 -10.36 12.63
C LYS A 35 14.97 -10.95 13.84
N GLY A 36 16.30 -10.94 13.81
CA GLY A 36 17.13 -11.38 14.95
C GLY A 36 16.94 -10.50 16.17
N ILE A 37 16.95 -9.17 16.00
CA ILE A 37 16.75 -8.22 17.10
C ILE A 37 15.33 -8.29 17.64
N ALA A 38 14.31 -8.36 16.77
CA ALA A 38 12.91 -8.40 17.17
C ALA A 38 12.59 -9.55 18.14
N ASN A 39 13.22 -10.71 17.94
CA ASN A 39 13.05 -11.87 18.82
C ASN A 39 13.65 -11.65 20.23
N SER A 40 14.55 -10.69 20.41
CA SER A 40 15.17 -10.36 21.70
C SER A 40 14.42 -9.29 22.49
N LEU A 41 13.40 -8.65 21.90
CA LEU A 41 12.66 -7.57 22.52
C LEU A 41 11.74 -8.10 23.64
N PRO A 42 11.78 -7.52 24.85
CA PRO A 42 10.95 -7.97 25.99
C PRO A 42 9.44 -7.79 25.76
N ASN A 43 9.06 -6.79 25.00
CA ASN A 43 7.67 -6.50 24.67
C ASN A 43 7.56 -6.06 23.19
N GLN A 44 7.29 -7.03 22.33
CA GLN A 44 7.15 -6.78 20.89
C GLN A 44 5.91 -5.96 20.56
N GLU A 45 4.82 -6.07 21.35
CA GLU A 45 3.56 -5.39 21.11
C GLU A 45 3.71 -3.86 21.17
N ILE A 46 4.45 -3.34 22.15
CA ILE A 46 4.72 -1.89 22.25
C ILE A 46 5.47 -1.41 21.02
N VAL A 47 6.47 -2.16 20.58
CA VAL A 47 7.26 -1.79 19.40
C VAL A 47 6.42 -1.82 18.13
N ILE A 48 5.62 -2.88 17.93
CA ILE A 48 4.71 -3.00 16.78
C ILE A 48 3.73 -1.83 16.76
N ASN A 49 3.07 -1.51 17.88
CA ASN A 49 2.14 -0.39 17.96
C ASN A 49 2.80 0.94 17.62
N THR A 50 4.05 1.14 18.08
CA THR A 50 4.81 2.36 17.76
C THR A 50 5.17 2.42 16.27
N LEU A 51 5.61 1.31 15.68
CA LEU A 51 5.96 1.24 14.25
C LEU A 51 4.73 1.44 13.36
N VAL A 52 3.57 0.86 13.71
CA VAL A 52 2.32 1.08 12.98
C VAL A 52 1.91 2.55 13.01
N LEU A 53 2.08 3.23 14.14
CA LEU A 53 1.77 4.64 14.25
C LEU A 53 2.76 5.50 13.47
N GLN A 54 4.05 5.16 13.49
CA GLN A 54 5.07 5.82 12.68
C GLN A 54 4.78 5.65 11.18
N GLU A 55 4.47 4.43 10.75
CA GLU A 55 4.09 4.14 9.36
C GLU A 55 2.85 4.93 8.94
N ALA A 56 1.80 4.95 9.78
CA ALA A 56 0.59 5.70 9.49
C ALA A 56 0.87 7.20 9.30
N LYS A 57 1.73 7.77 10.15
CA LYS A 57 2.16 9.16 10.04
C LYS A 57 2.97 9.40 8.76
N ASP A 58 4.02 8.64 8.54
CA ASP A 58 4.97 8.86 7.44
C ASP A 58 4.30 8.58 6.08
N SER A 59 3.46 7.56 5.99
CA SER A 59 2.68 7.26 4.80
C SER A 59 1.66 8.36 4.46
N SER A 60 1.05 8.97 5.47
CA SER A 60 0.13 10.10 5.30
C SER A 60 0.88 11.38 4.90
N GLU A 61 2.09 11.61 5.45
CA GLU A 61 2.93 12.75 5.11
C GLU A 61 3.35 12.77 3.63
N ILE A 62 3.53 11.61 2.99
CA ILE A 62 3.77 11.50 1.54
C ILE A 62 2.63 12.13 0.74
N GLU A 63 1.40 12.05 1.24
CA GLU A 63 0.19 12.64 0.63
C GLU A 63 -0.09 14.08 1.14
N ASN A 64 0.91 14.75 1.76
CA ASN A 64 0.81 16.07 2.37
C ASN A 64 -0.15 16.17 3.57
N ILE A 65 -0.48 15.07 4.23
CA ILE A 65 -1.24 15.03 5.47
C ILE A 65 -0.24 15.11 6.62
N ILE A 66 0.12 16.34 7.00
CA ILE A 66 1.19 16.60 7.96
C ILE A 66 0.65 16.57 9.39
N THR A 67 1.28 15.77 10.23
CA THR A 67 1.01 15.67 11.68
C THR A 67 2.33 15.51 12.45
N THR A 68 2.29 15.79 13.74
CA THR A 68 3.40 15.54 14.65
C THR A 68 3.09 14.38 15.59
N HIS A 69 4.11 13.70 16.09
CA HIS A 69 3.92 12.65 17.09
C HIS A 69 3.19 13.17 18.34
N ASP A 70 3.50 14.40 18.78
CA ASP A 70 2.87 15.03 19.93
C ASP A 70 1.36 15.21 19.72
N GLU A 71 0.93 15.67 18.53
CA GLU A 71 -0.49 15.80 18.19
C GLU A 71 -1.20 14.44 18.18
N ILE A 72 -0.58 13.41 17.60
CA ILE A 72 -1.15 12.07 17.56
C ILE A 72 -1.29 11.48 18.97
N TYR A 73 -0.27 11.64 19.83
CA TYR A 73 -0.34 11.16 21.21
C TYR A 73 -1.36 11.94 22.05
N ARG A 74 -1.45 13.25 21.88
CA ARG A 74 -2.49 14.05 22.56
C ARG A 74 -3.90 13.66 22.17
N SER A 75 -4.12 13.34 20.90
CA SER A 75 -5.43 12.90 20.43
C SER A 75 -5.86 11.53 21.01
N SER A 76 -4.91 10.70 21.43
CA SER A 76 -5.23 9.45 22.13
C SER A 76 -5.68 9.65 23.59
N ILE A 77 -5.44 10.84 24.15
CA ILE A 77 -5.82 11.19 25.54
C ILE A 77 -7.15 11.96 25.56
N SER A 78 -7.41 12.80 24.55
CA SER A 78 -8.61 13.64 24.48
C SER A 78 -9.01 13.95 23.03
N ASP A 79 -10.28 13.78 22.74
CA ASP A 79 -10.88 14.08 21.44
C ASP A 79 -10.82 15.58 21.07
N SER A 80 -10.57 16.46 22.05
CA SER A 80 -10.43 17.91 21.82
C SER A 80 -9.25 18.28 20.94
N PHE A 81 -8.28 17.36 20.74
CA PHE A 81 -7.11 17.54 19.87
C PHE A 81 -7.29 16.92 18.49
N LEU A 82 -8.45 16.33 18.18
CA LEU A 82 -8.72 15.74 16.89
C LEU A 82 -8.89 16.83 15.82
N ASN A 83 -8.07 16.76 14.79
CA ASN A 83 -8.23 17.50 13.54
C ASN A 83 -8.31 16.52 12.36
N ASN A 84 -8.56 17.01 11.14
CA ASN A 84 -8.71 16.15 9.99
C ASN A 84 -7.44 15.34 9.68
N ASN A 85 -6.25 15.94 9.79
CA ASN A 85 -4.99 15.22 9.52
C ASN A 85 -4.77 14.08 10.52
N ILE A 86 -5.07 14.31 11.80
CA ILE A 86 -4.97 13.27 12.84
C ILE A 86 -5.94 12.12 12.55
N LYS A 87 -7.17 12.45 12.13
CA LYS A 87 -8.17 11.41 11.75
C LYS A 87 -7.67 10.58 10.58
N GLU A 88 -7.07 11.19 9.56
CA GLU A 88 -6.47 10.48 8.43
C GLU A 88 -5.38 9.50 8.87
N VAL A 89 -4.50 9.91 9.80
CA VAL A 89 -3.47 9.03 10.36
C VAL A 89 -4.09 7.89 11.18
N GLN A 90 -5.14 8.17 11.96
CA GLN A 90 -5.88 7.13 12.70
C GLN A 90 -6.57 6.15 11.76
N ASN A 91 -7.23 6.65 10.70
CA ASN A 91 -7.86 5.80 9.69
C ASN A 91 -6.85 4.89 8.99
N TYR A 92 -5.65 5.41 8.67
CA TYR A 92 -4.57 4.59 8.12
C TYR A 92 -4.18 3.45 9.06
N LYS A 93 -3.96 3.78 10.34
CA LYS A 93 -3.66 2.78 11.37
C LYS A 93 -4.74 1.70 11.43
N ASP A 94 -6.01 2.10 11.46
CA ASP A 94 -7.14 1.19 11.55
C ASP A 94 -7.27 0.31 10.29
N ALA A 95 -7.04 0.88 9.10
CA ALA A 95 -7.00 0.15 7.83
C ALA A 95 -5.85 -0.88 7.78
N LEU A 96 -4.66 -0.53 8.31
CA LEU A 96 -3.53 -1.45 8.40
C LEU A 96 -3.82 -2.62 9.35
N TYR A 97 -4.39 -2.35 10.53
CA TYR A 97 -4.79 -3.41 11.47
C TYR A 97 -5.89 -4.31 10.88
N LEU A 98 -6.90 -3.73 10.22
CA LEU A 98 -7.91 -4.51 9.51
C LEU A 98 -7.27 -5.45 8.49
N GLY A 99 -6.37 -4.94 7.65
CA GLY A 99 -5.65 -5.75 6.66
C GLY A 99 -4.86 -6.88 7.31
N PHE A 100 -4.18 -6.60 8.42
CA PHE A 100 -3.42 -7.59 9.16
C PHE A 100 -4.31 -8.72 9.70
N GLU A 101 -5.46 -8.39 10.29
CA GLU A 101 -6.42 -9.39 10.79
C GLU A 101 -7.04 -10.22 9.65
N ILE A 102 -7.29 -9.59 8.49
CA ILE A 102 -7.75 -10.31 7.29
C ILE A 102 -6.71 -11.35 6.86
N ILE A 103 -5.45 -10.95 6.67
CA ILE A 103 -4.40 -11.88 6.24
C ILE A 103 -4.14 -12.96 7.29
N LYS A 104 -4.13 -12.61 8.56
CA LYS A 104 -3.94 -13.56 9.66
C LYS A 104 -5.01 -14.66 9.67
N THR A 105 -6.26 -14.30 9.39
CA THR A 105 -7.42 -15.22 9.47
C THR A 105 -7.69 -15.92 8.14
N LYS A 106 -7.64 -15.22 7.02
CA LYS A 106 -8.03 -15.73 5.69
C LYS A 106 -6.86 -16.29 4.90
N LYS A 107 -5.62 -15.87 5.18
CA LYS A 107 -4.39 -16.27 4.48
C LYS A 107 -4.34 -15.88 3.00
N ILE A 108 -5.29 -15.10 2.53
CA ILE A 108 -5.36 -14.60 1.15
C ILE A 108 -5.84 -13.15 1.16
N LEU A 109 -5.37 -12.37 0.18
CA LEU A 109 -5.89 -11.04 -0.10
C LEU A 109 -6.84 -11.14 -1.30
N THR A 110 -8.02 -10.54 -1.20
CA THR A 110 -9.02 -10.50 -2.29
C THR A 110 -9.31 -9.07 -2.72
N VAL A 111 -9.90 -8.88 -3.90
CA VAL A 111 -10.36 -7.56 -4.37
C VAL A 111 -11.30 -6.91 -3.34
N ASN A 112 -12.18 -7.69 -2.72
CA ASN A 112 -13.09 -7.16 -1.69
C ASN A 112 -12.34 -6.75 -0.41
N HIS A 113 -11.33 -7.50 0.00
CA HIS A 113 -10.47 -7.10 1.12
C HIS A 113 -9.73 -5.78 0.86
N ILE A 114 -9.21 -5.58 -0.37
CA ILE A 114 -8.58 -4.31 -0.76
C ILE A 114 -9.59 -3.15 -0.71
N LYS A 115 -10.82 -3.37 -1.20
CA LYS A 115 -11.89 -2.37 -1.11
C LYS A 115 -12.26 -2.05 0.35
N GLU A 116 -12.32 -3.04 1.23
CA GLU A 116 -12.62 -2.88 2.65
C GLU A 116 -11.52 -2.10 3.38
N ILE A 117 -10.25 -2.40 3.09
CA ILE A 117 -9.10 -1.66 3.61
C ILE A 117 -9.16 -0.18 3.16
N GLN A 118 -9.39 0.08 1.87
CA GLN A 118 -9.52 1.44 1.36
C GLN A 118 -10.75 2.16 1.92
N ALA A 119 -11.88 1.49 2.07
CA ALA A 119 -13.07 2.07 2.67
C ALA A 119 -12.85 2.49 4.13
N THR A 120 -12.08 1.70 4.89
CA THR A 120 -11.67 2.05 6.26
C THR A 120 -10.71 3.24 6.26
N LEU A 121 -9.78 3.30 5.31
CA LEU A 121 -8.83 4.39 5.16
C LEU A 121 -9.51 5.72 4.83
N GLU A 122 -10.43 5.72 3.86
CA GLU A 122 -11.07 6.93 3.33
C GLU A 122 -12.42 7.24 3.98
N GLN A 123 -12.87 6.37 4.90
CA GLN A 123 -14.18 6.47 5.56
C GLN A 123 -15.34 6.59 4.56
N ASN A 124 -15.22 5.89 3.43
CA ASN A 124 -16.26 5.79 2.41
C ASN A 124 -16.20 4.43 1.70
N ASP A 125 -17.31 3.99 1.13
CA ASP A 125 -17.50 2.71 0.45
C ASP A 125 -17.70 2.83 -1.07
N ALA A 126 -17.18 3.89 -1.68
CA ALA A 126 -17.35 4.15 -3.11
C ALA A 126 -16.82 3.01 -4.01
N GLY A 127 -15.85 2.24 -3.52
CA GLY A 127 -15.19 1.17 -4.23
C GLY A 127 -14.36 1.69 -5.41
N PHE A 128 -14.16 0.85 -6.43
CA PHE A 128 -13.40 1.27 -7.60
C PHE A 128 -14.12 2.39 -8.36
N ARG A 129 -13.32 3.31 -8.90
CA ARG A 129 -13.83 4.42 -9.70
C ARG A 129 -14.56 3.93 -10.94
N LYS A 130 -15.71 4.54 -11.20
CA LYS A 130 -16.60 4.24 -12.31
C LYS A 130 -16.60 5.33 -13.38
N GLN A 131 -16.10 6.52 -13.04
CA GLN A 131 -16.03 7.67 -13.92
C GLN A 131 -14.65 7.80 -14.55
N SER A 132 -14.61 8.15 -15.81
CA SER A 132 -13.39 8.52 -16.52
C SER A 132 -12.94 9.94 -16.14
N GLY A 133 -11.70 10.30 -16.52
CA GLY A 133 -11.15 11.64 -16.29
C GLY A 133 -10.05 11.68 -15.22
N THR A 134 -9.75 10.57 -14.57
CA THR A 134 -8.63 10.49 -13.63
C THR A 134 -7.30 10.66 -14.36
N VAL A 135 -6.47 11.57 -13.86
CA VAL A 135 -5.11 11.83 -14.34
C VAL A 135 -4.17 12.03 -13.16
N LEU A 136 -2.99 11.44 -13.21
CA LEU A 136 -1.93 11.68 -12.22
C LEU A 136 -1.04 12.81 -12.70
N LYS A 137 -0.90 13.84 -11.87
CA LYS A 137 -0.15 15.06 -12.19
C LYS A 137 0.96 15.28 -11.17
N ASN A 138 2.04 15.88 -11.62
CA ASN A 138 3.02 16.43 -10.70
C ASN A 138 2.35 17.60 -9.93
N PRO A 139 2.30 17.56 -8.59
CA PRO A 139 1.59 18.57 -7.80
C PRO A 139 2.23 19.97 -7.90
N LYS A 140 3.53 20.05 -8.20
CA LYS A 140 4.27 21.32 -8.30
C LYS A 140 4.16 21.95 -9.69
N THR A 141 4.18 21.14 -10.76
CA THR A 141 4.23 21.63 -12.14
C THR A 141 2.92 21.52 -12.87
N GLY A 142 1.95 20.75 -12.38
CA GLY A 142 0.69 20.42 -13.05
C GLY A 142 0.87 19.49 -14.27
N GLU A 143 2.10 19.07 -14.57
CA GLU A 143 2.39 18.17 -15.69
C GLU A 143 1.73 16.81 -15.49
N ILE A 144 1.01 16.32 -16.50
CA ILE A 144 0.41 14.98 -16.47
C ILE A 144 1.53 13.94 -16.56
N LYS A 145 1.62 13.09 -15.56
CA LYS A 145 2.60 11.99 -15.48
C LYS A 145 2.02 10.67 -15.98
N LEU A 146 0.76 10.42 -15.71
CA LEU A 146 0.08 9.19 -16.09
C LEU A 146 -1.41 9.45 -16.30
N ILE A 147 -2.00 8.81 -17.30
CA ILE A 147 -3.44 8.65 -17.43
C ILE A 147 -3.72 7.16 -17.22
N PRO A 148 -4.19 6.75 -16.04
CA PRO A 148 -4.44 5.34 -15.73
C PRO A 148 -5.65 4.81 -16.52
N PRO A 149 -5.98 3.50 -16.46
CA PRO A 149 -7.15 2.94 -17.12
C PRO A 149 -8.42 3.73 -16.81
N GLN A 150 -9.19 4.07 -17.84
CA GLN A 150 -10.40 4.90 -17.70
C GLN A 150 -11.69 4.07 -17.69
N ASN A 151 -11.65 2.86 -18.22
CA ASN A 151 -12.81 1.98 -18.29
C ASN A 151 -12.93 1.15 -17.00
N PRO A 152 -14.06 1.18 -16.29
CA PRO A 152 -14.26 0.40 -15.06
C PRO A 152 -14.02 -1.12 -15.23
N LYS A 153 -14.34 -1.69 -16.37
CA LYS A 153 -14.12 -3.12 -16.65
C LYS A 153 -12.63 -3.44 -16.68
N ASP A 154 -11.82 -2.59 -17.29
CA ASP A 154 -10.37 -2.79 -17.35
C ASP A 154 -9.76 -2.69 -15.94
N ILE A 155 -10.26 -1.79 -15.11
CA ILE A 155 -9.85 -1.68 -13.71
C ILE A 155 -10.18 -2.96 -12.94
N GLU A 156 -11.41 -3.47 -13.05
CA GLU A 156 -11.82 -4.70 -12.38
C GLU A 156 -11.00 -5.91 -12.83
N GLU A 157 -10.76 -6.06 -14.14
CA GLU A 157 -9.95 -7.16 -14.68
C GLU A 157 -8.49 -7.08 -14.24
N LEU A 158 -7.90 -5.88 -14.25
CA LEU A 158 -6.51 -5.68 -13.82
C LEU A 158 -6.34 -5.90 -12.32
N MET A 159 -7.31 -5.46 -11.51
CA MET A 159 -7.30 -5.70 -10.07
C MET A 159 -7.52 -7.17 -9.71
N SER A 160 -8.38 -7.88 -10.45
CA SER A 160 -8.50 -9.34 -10.29
C SER A 160 -7.19 -10.05 -10.60
N ASN A 161 -6.57 -9.73 -11.75
CA ASN A 161 -5.28 -10.29 -12.12
C ASN A 161 -4.16 -9.96 -11.10
N LEU A 162 -4.14 -8.74 -10.56
CA LEU A 162 -3.18 -8.36 -9.51
C LEU A 162 -3.36 -9.19 -8.25
N VAL A 163 -4.59 -9.43 -7.83
CA VAL A 163 -4.90 -10.24 -6.65
C VAL A 163 -4.53 -11.70 -6.87
N ASP A 164 -4.79 -12.26 -8.05
CA ASP A 164 -4.34 -13.62 -8.41
C ASP A 164 -2.81 -13.70 -8.33
N TYR A 165 -2.10 -12.70 -8.85
CA TYR A 165 -0.65 -12.63 -8.79
C TYR A 165 -0.10 -12.50 -7.36
N ILE A 166 -0.75 -11.74 -6.49
CA ILE A 166 -0.37 -11.62 -5.07
C ILE A 166 -0.43 -12.96 -4.36
N ASN A 167 -1.50 -13.73 -4.59
CA ASN A 167 -1.77 -14.97 -3.85
C ASN A 167 -1.11 -16.22 -4.44
N ASP A 168 -0.59 -16.17 -5.66
CA ASP A 168 0.04 -17.32 -6.31
C ASP A 168 1.56 -17.13 -6.40
N GLU A 169 2.27 -17.85 -5.55
CA GLU A 169 3.74 -17.84 -5.51
C GLU A 169 4.37 -18.63 -6.67
N THR A 170 3.56 -19.42 -7.41
CA THR A 170 4.07 -20.31 -8.47
C THR A 170 4.15 -19.63 -9.84
N LEU A 171 3.55 -18.44 -10.00
CA LEU A 171 3.50 -17.72 -11.28
C LEU A 171 4.85 -17.18 -11.74
N GLU A 172 5.71 -16.81 -10.80
CA GLU A 172 7.07 -16.32 -11.06
C GLU A 172 8.01 -16.69 -9.91
N ASP A 173 9.27 -16.96 -10.24
CA ASP A 173 10.34 -17.27 -9.29
C ASP A 173 11.17 -16.01 -8.95
N PHE A 174 10.52 -14.87 -8.82
CA PHE A 174 11.17 -13.64 -8.36
C PHE A 174 11.25 -13.60 -6.84
N ASP A 175 12.31 -12.96 -6.35
CA ASP A 175 12.44 -12.64 -4.93
C ASP A 175 11.22 -11.86 -4.42
N SER A 176 10.78 -12.12 -3.17
CA SER A 176 9.58 -11.51 -2.59
C SER A 176 9.63 -9.98 -2.57
N LEU A 177 10.80 -9.37 -2.37
CA LEU A 177 10.95 -7.91 -2.42
C LEU A 177 10.81 -7.36 -3.85
N VAL A 178 11.29 -8.11 -4.84
CA VAL A 178 11.09 -7.77 -6.25
C VAL A 178 9.62 -7.90 -6.61
N LYS A 179 8.97 -9.00 -6.20
CA LYS A 179 7.54 -9.21 -6.42
C LYS A 179 6.69 -8.11 -5.74
N MET A 180 7.04 -7.70 -4.51
CA MET A 180 6.40 -6.57 -3.83
C MET A 180 6.49 -5.27 -4.64
N ALA A 181 7.66 -4.97 -5.21
CA ALA A 181 7.83 -3.78 -6.04
C ALA A 181 6.98 -3.83 -7.33
N ILE A 182 6.83 -5.01 -7.94
CA ILE A 182 5.95 -5.22 -9.09
C ILE A 182 4.48 -5.00 -8.70
N ILE A 183 4.05 -5.58 -7.58
CA ILE A 183 2.70 -5.43 -7.03
C ILE A 183 2.38 -3.94 -6.82
N HIS A 184 3.29 -3.22 -6.17
CA HIS A 184 3.10 -1.79 -5.91
C HIS A 184 3.01 -0.98 -7.20
N TYR A 185 3.94 -1.19 -8.13
CA TYR A 185 3.93 -0.53 -9.43
C TYR A 185 2.64 -0.79 -10.21
N GLN A 186 2.19 -2.06 -10.22
CA GLN A 186 0.96 -2.45 -10.92
C GLN A 186 -0.27 -1.78 -10.30
N PHE A 187 -0.39 -1.81 -8.97
CA PHE A 187 -1.48 -1.18 -8.25
C PHE A 187 -1.55 0.33 -8.51
N GLU A 188 -0.41 1.02 -8.38
CA GLU A 188 -0.33 2.47 -8.65
C GLU A 188 -0.61 2.81 -10.12
N SER A 189 -0.23 1.93 -11.06
CA SER A 189 -0.51 2.10 -12.48
C SER A 189 -1.98 1.91 -12.83
N ILE A 190 -2.68 1.01 -12.15
CA ILE A 190 -4.13 0.82 -12.27
C ILE A 190 -4.87 2.00 -11.64
N HIS A 191 -4.41 2.46 -10.49
CA HIS A 191 -4.99 3.57 -9.72
C HIS A 191 -6.50 3.42 -9.54
N PRO A 192 -6.94 2.34 -8.87
CA PRO A 192 -8.33 1.87 -8.98
C PRO A 192 -9.36 2.73 -8.23
N PHE A 193 -8.94 3.52 -7.24
CA PHE A 193 -9.84 4.30 -6.40
C PHE A 193 -9.85 5.78 -6.78
N TYR A 194 -10.85 6.51 -6.29
CA TYR A 194 -10.92 7.95 -6.42
C TYR A 194 -9.88 8.66 -5.55
N ASP A 195 -9.62 8.14 -4.35
CA ASP A 195 -8.64 8.63 -3.39
C ASP A 195 -8.02 7.49 -2.59
N GLY A 196 -6.91 7.77 -1.87
CA GLY A 196 -6.25 6.79 -1.00
C GLY A 196 -5.42 5.72 -1.72
N ASN A 197 -5.20 5.81 -3.05
CA ASN A 197 -4.45 4.78 -3.77
C ASN A 197 -3.04 4.60 -3.20
N GLY A 198 -2.26 5.66 -3.05
CA GLY A 198 -0.90 5.58 -2.52
C GLY A 198 -0.83 4.94 -1.14
N ARG A 199 -1.71 5.36 -0.23
CA ARG A 199 -1.78 4.79 1.13
C ARG A 199 -2.23 3.33 1.11
N THR A 200 -3.25 2.98 0.33
CA THR A 200 -3.69 1.58 0.15
C THR A 200 -2.58 0.71 -0.46
N GLY A 201 -1.87 1.20 -1.47
CA GLY A 201 -0.74 0.50 -2.07
C GLY A 201 0.38 0.20 -1.08
N ARG A 202 0.70 1.13 -0.17
CA ARG A 202 1.69 0.92 0.89
C ARG A 202 1.21 -0.09 1.93
N ILE A 203 -0.07 -0.06 2.30
CA ILE A 203 -0.66 -1.12 3.16
C ILE A 203 -0.54 -2.49 2.49
N ILE A 204 -0.87 -2.61 1.20
CA ILE A 204 -0.73 -3.89 0.46
C ILE A 204 0.72 -4.39 0.51
N ASN A 205 1.72 -3.52 0.38
CA ASN A 205 3.14 -3.92 0.49
C ASN A 205 3.47 -4.56 1.83
N ILE A 206 2.98 -3.95 2.93
CA ILE A 206 3.21 -4.45 4.29
C ILE A 206 2.50 -5.80 4.50
N LEU A 207 1.29 -5.94 3.96
CA LEU A 207 0.51 -7.16 4.08
C LEU A 207 1.05 -8.31 3.23
N TYR A 208 1.77 -8.01 2.16
CA TYR A 208 2.38 -8.99 1.28
C TYR A 208 3.65 -9.61 1.89
N LEU A 209 4.48 -8.83 2.61
CA LEU A 209 5.71 -9.28 3.28
C LEU A 209 5.44 -10.02 4.60
#